data_fe76b0e92709b4aed9aefbd15c93bbb3
#
_entry.id   fe76b0e92709b4aed9aefbd15c93bbb3
#
_cell.length_a   1.000
_cell.length_b   1.000
_cell.length_c   1.000
_cell.angle_alpha   90.00
_cell.angle_beta   90.00
_cell.angle_gamma   90.00
#
_symmetry.space_group_name_H-M   'P 1'
#
loop_
_entity.id
_entity.type
_entity.pdbx_description
1 polymer ?
#
loop_
_entity_poly.entity_id
_entity_poly.type
_entity_poly.pdbx_seq_one_letter_code
_entity_poly.pdbx_strand_id
1 'polypeptide(L)'
;LSIDDPELEKILVPGQKEKLLDDIELLDGASAEFDQELVSRGELSPVFFGSALTNFGVETFLRHFLKMTTSPLPRQSDTGLIDPMEEEFSAFVFKIQANMNKAHRDRIAFLRICSGKFTAGMEVFHVQGGRKLRLSQPQQIMAQDRKIVEEAYAGDIIGVFDPGIFSIGDTLCMPGKNIRYEGIPTFAPEHFARVRQIDTMKRKQFVKGIEQIAQEGAIQIFQEFNTGMEEIIVGVVGVLQFDVLVY
;
A
#
# COMPACT_ATOMS: atom_id res chain seq x y z
N LEU A 1 -29.38 2.64 18.83
CA LEU A 1 -30.06 3.51 19.79
C LEU A 1 -29.82 4.96 19.38
N SER A 2 -30.87 5.76 19.32
CA SER A 2 -30.80 7.21 19.16
C SER A 2 -30.56 7.83 20.54
N ILE A 3 -30.09 9.07 20.58
CA ILE A 3 -29.88 9.82 21.84
C ILE A 3 -31.19 10.04 22.64
N ASP A 4 -32.30 10.02 21.92
CA ASP A 4 -33.65 10.16 22.50
C ASP A 4 -34.30 8.82 22.86
N ASP A 5 -33.57 7.71 22.67
CA ASP A 5 -34.10 6.39 22.95
C ASP A 5 -34.26 6.17 24.47
N PRO A 6 -35.48 5.88 24.94
CA PRO A 6 -35.73 5.66 26.39
C PRO A 6 -34.98 4.44 26.95
N GLU A 7 -34.44 3.55 26.11
CA GLU A 7 -33.58 2.45 26.55
C GLU A 7 -32.23 2.94 27.08
N LEU A 8 -31.75 4.11 26.66
CA LEU A 8 -30.51 4.69 27.17
C LEU A 8 -30.57 4.91 28.68
N GLU A 9 -31.72 5.31 29.20
CA GLU A 9 -31.92 5.53 30.64
C GLU A 9 -31.85 4.23 31.46
N LYS A 10 -32.10 3.08 30.81
CA LYS A 10 -32.02 1.78 31.49
C LYS A 10 -30.59 1.19 31.45
N ILE A 11 -29.78 1.64 30.50
CA ILE A 11 -28.44 1.11 30.29
C ILE A 11 -27.38 2.00 30.96
N LEU A 12 -27.58 3.32 30.93
CA LEU A 12 -26.61 4.27 31.46
C LEU A 12 -26.80 4.46 32.97
N VAL A 13 -25.71 4.56 33.70
CA VAL A 13 -25.75 4.94 35.10
C VAL A 13 -26.02 6.46 35.24
N PRO A 14 -26.58 6.93 36.41
CA PRO A 14 -26.85 8.35 36.64
C PRO A 14 -25.61 9.22 36.32
N GLY A 15 -25.83 10.32 35.60
CA GLY A 15 -24.79 11.24 35.15
C GLY A 15 -24.08 10.88 33.84
N GLN A 16 -24.16 9.64 33.37
CA GLN A 16 -23.54 9.25 32.08
C GLN A 16 -24.33 9.80 30.89
N LYS A 17 -25.64 9.93 31.00
CA LYS A 17 -26.46 10.50 29.91
C LYS A 17 -26.13 11.97 29.68
N GLU A 18 -25.99 12.74 30.77
CA GLU A 18 -25.64 14.17 30.72
C GLU A 18 -24.26 14.31 30.07
N LYS A 19 -23.28 13.55 30.54
CA LYS A 19 -21.93 13.55 29.94
C LYS A 19 -21.96 13.18 28.48
N LEU A 20 -22.74 12.17 28.07
CA LEU A 20 -22.89 11.76 26.67
C LEU A 20 -23.46 12.89 25.81
N LEU A 21 -24.44 13.64 26.34
CA LEU A 21 -25.02 14.80 25.65
C LEU A 21 -24.00 15.92 25.47
N ASP A 22 -23.26 16.25 26.53
CA ASP A 22 -22.21 17.27 26.51
C ASP A 22 -21.09 16.88 25.49
N ASP A 23 -20.66 15.61 25.48
CA ASP A 23 -19.64 15.10 24.56
C ASP A 23 -20.14 15.16 23.12
N ILE A 24 -21.41 14.90 22.85
CA ILE A 24 -22.00 14.98 21.48
C ILE A 24 -22.09 16.44 21.03
N GLU A 25 -22.58 17.35 21.90
CA GLU A 25 -22.66 18.79 21.58
C GLU A 25 -21.27 19.35 21.25
N LEU A 26 -20.25 18.93 22.00
CA LEU A 26 -18.87 19.29 21.72
C LEU A 26 -18.38 18.76 20.36
N LEU A 27 -18.69 17.51 20.03
CA LEU A 27 -18.33 16.90 18.74
C LEU A 27 -19.05 17.58 17.58
N ASP A 28 -20.35 17.86 17.70
CA ASP A 28 -21.14 18.55 16.67
C ASP A 28 -20.60 19.95 16.39
N GLY A 29 -20.08 20.63 17.41
CA GLY A 29 -19.43 21.93 17.25
C GLY A 29 -18.00 21.91 16.73
N ALA A 30 -17.26 20.81 16.89
CA ALA A 30 -15.83 20.71 16.59
C ALA A 30 -15.49 19.83 15.38
N SER A 31 -16.41 18.98 14.93
CA SER A 31 -16.18 18.08 13.78
C SER A 31 -16.95 18.54 12.54
N ALA A 32 -16.52 18.08 11.39
CA ALA A 32 -17.24 18.27 10.15
C ALA A 32 -18.41 17.29 10.06
N GLU A 33 -19.52 17.73 9.47
CA GLU A 33 -20.62 16.85 9.11
C GLU A 33 -20.17 15.78 8.11
N PHE A 34 -20.78 14.60 8.18
CA PHE A 34 -20.48 13.51 7.25
C PHE A 34 -20.96 13.88 5.85
N ASP A 35 -20.02 13.89 4.91
CA ASP A 35 -20.26 14.10 3.48
C ASP A 35 -19.62 12.97 2.68
N GLN A 36 -20.46 12.19 1.97
CA GLN A 36 -20.05 11.05 1.16
C GLN A 36 -19.12 11.46 0.01
N GLU A 37 -19.33 12.62 -0.58
CA GLU A 37 -18.54 13.11 -1.71
C GLU A 37 -17.14 13.54 -1.24
N LEU A 38 -17.05 14.24 -0.12
CA LEU A 38 -15.77 14.60 0.51
C LEU A 38 -14.99 13.35 0.95
N VAL A 39 -15.68 12.33 1.49
CA VAL A 39 -15.05 11.04 1.82
C VAL A 39 -14.50 10.36 0.59
N SER A 40 -15.25 10.33 -0.52
CA SER A 40 -14.81 9.69 -1.77
C SER A 40 -13.62 10.40 -2.41
N ARG A 41 -13.47 11.70 -2.20
CA ARG A 41 -12.32 12.50 -2.66
C ARG A 41 -11.13 12.46 -1.70
N GLY A 42 -11.28 11.87 -0.52
CA GLY A 42 -10.23 11.83 0.51
C GLY A 42 -10.05 13.16 1.26
N GLU A 43 -11.02 14.08 1.16
CA GLU A 43 -11.03 15.38 1.84
C GLU A 43 -11.66 15.30 3.24
N LEU A 44 -12.39 14.22 3.52
CA LEU A 44 -12.99 13.92 4.81
C LEU A 44 -12.70 12.47 5.21
N SER A 45 -12.29 12.26 6.46
CA SER A 45 -12.04 10.93 7.02
C SER A 45 -13.13 10.54 8.01
N PRO A 46 -13.96 9.52 7.73
CA PRO A 46 -14.95 9.02 8.67
C PRO A 46 -14.28 8.27 9.83
N VAL A 47 -14.75 8.49 11.04
CA VAL A 47 -14.23 7.86 12.27
C VAL A 47 -15.25 6.87 12.81
N PHE A 48 -14.79 5.67 13.13
CA PHE A 48 -15.59 4.60 13.74
C PHE A 48 -14.93 4.11 15.02
N PHE A 49 -15.74 3.86 16.04
CA PHE A 49 -15.29 3.25 17.27
C PHE A 49 -15.60 1.75 17.24
N GLY A 50 -14.60 0.94 17.55
CA GLY A 50 -14.76 -0.50 17.54
C GLY A 50 -13.68 -1.23 18.32
N SER A 51 -13.90 -2.50 18.58
CA SER A 51 -12.96 -3.41 19.22
C SER A 51 -12.91 -4.73 18.47
N ALA A 52 -11.76 -5.04 17.90
CA ALA A 52 -11.54 -6.33 17.23
C ALA A 52 -11.61 -7.51 18.20
N LEU A 53 -11.22 -7.29 19.46
CA LEU A 53 -11.24 -8.33 20.51
C LEU A 53 -12.67 -8.79 20.85
N THR A 54 -13.61 -7.87 20.93
CA THR A 54 -15.00 -8.13 21.30
C THR A 54 -15.97 -8.10 20.13
N ASN A 55 -15.48 -7.82 18.91
CA ASN A 55 -16.27 -7.56 17.70
C ASN A 55 -17.26 -6.38 17.85
N PHE A 56 -17.06 -5.50 18.86
CA PHE A 56 -17.88 -4.32 19.03
C PHE A 56 -17.67 -3.35 17.85
N GLY A 57 -18.76 -2.84 17.30
CA GLY A 57 -18.76 -1.84 16.23
C GLY A 57 -18.33 -2.36 14.83
N VAL A 58 -17.82 -3.60 14.70
CA VAL A 58 -17.33 -4.15 13.44
C VAL A 58 -18.43 -4.25 12.38
N GLU A 59 -19.62 -4.75 12.73
CA GLU A 59 -20.74 -4.82 11.80
C GLU A 59 -21.17 -3.42 11.33
N THR A 60 -21.26 -2.47 12.27
CA THR A 60 -21.61 -1.08 11.96
C THR A 60 -20.60 -0.46 11.00
N PHE A 61 -19.30 -0.65 11.26
CA PHE A 61 -18.23 -0.20 10.36
C PHE A 61 -18.39 -0.82 8.97
N LEU A 62 -18.50 -2.15 8.85
CA LEU A 62 -18.61 -2.83 7.57
C LEU A 62 -19.83 -2.38 6.77
N ARG A 63 -20.97 -2.18 7.43
CA ARG A 63 -22.19 -1.70 6.78
C ARG A 63 -22.03 -0.31 6.18
N HIS A 64 -21.33 0.59 6.87
CA HIS A 64 -21.03 1.93 6.36
C HIS A 64 -19.91 1.89 5.31
N PHE A 65 -18.87 1.07 5.53
CA PHE A 65 -17.78 0.87 4.59
C PHE A 65 -18.28 0.48 3.20
N LEU A 66 -19.20 -0.50 3.13
CA LEU A 66 -19.82 -0.92 1.85
C LEU A 66 -20.55 0.22 1.12
N LYS A 67 -21.09 1.20 1.85
CA LYS A 67 -21.75 2.37 1.26
C LYS A 67 -20.75 3.44 0.82
N MET A 68 -19.62 3.53 1.50
CA MET A 68 -18.58 4.55 1.25
C MET A 68 -17.59 4.14 0.17
N THR A 69 -17.45 2.83 -0.10
CA THR A 69 -16.54 2.35 -1.14
C THR A 69 -17.03 2.75 -2.53
N THR A 70 -16.11 3.22 -3.35
CA THR A 70 -16.34 3.60 -4.74
C THR A 70 -15.74 2.57 -5.69
N SER A 71 -16.19 2.58 -6.95
CA SER A 71 -15.45 1.93 -8.04
C SER A 71 -14.06 2.55 -8.18
N PRO A 72 -13.11 1.86 -8.86
CA PRO A 72 -11.79 2.43 -9.13
C PRO A 72 -11.91 3.81 -9.76
N LEU A 73 -11.18 4.77 -9.21
CA LEU A 73 -11.17 6.14 -9.71
C LEU A 73 -10.09 6.32 -10.79
N PRO A 74 -10.26 7.29 -11.73
CA PRO A 74 -9.22 7.66 -12.66
C PRO A 74 -7.92 8.03 -11.97
N ARG A 75 -6.79 7.65 -12.58
CA ARG A 75 -5.46 7.90 -12.02
C ARG A 75 -4.66 8.88 -12.88
N GLN A 76 -4.00 9.81 -12.21
CA GLN A 76 -3.14 10.80 -12.87
C GLN A 76 -1.89 10.14 -13.46
N SER A 77 -1.58 10.47 -14.71
CA SER A 77 -0.35 10.14 -15.41
C SER A 77 0.29 11.39 -16.00
N ASP A 78 1.48 11.25 -16.57
CA ASP A 78 2.18 12.31 -17.31
C ASP A 78 1.45 12.80 -18.56
N THR A 79 0.52 11.99 -19.09
CA THR A 79 -0.31 12.32 -20.25
C THR A 79 -1.73 12.77 -19.90
N GLY A 80 -2.08 12.80 -18.62
CA GLY A 80 -3.41 13.15 -18.11
C GLY A 80 -4.05 12.04 -17.28
N LEU A 81 -5.34 12.17 -17.03
CA LEU A 81 -6.11 11.18 -16.30
C LEU A 81 -6.37 9.94 -17.16
N ILE A 82 -6.09 8.77 -16.62
CA ILE A 82 -6.40 7.47 -17.22
C ILE A 82 -7.67 6.94 -16.56
N ASP A 83 -8.69 6.70 -17.37
CA ASP A 83 -9.97 6.18 -16.91
C ASP A 83 -9.85 4.64 -16.71
N PRO A 84 -10.35 4.09 -15.60
CA PRO A 84 -10.39 2.64 -15.38
C PRO A 84 -11.13 1.86 -16.48
N MET A 85 -12.07 2.49 -17.17
CA MET A 85 -12.85 1.90 -18.25
C MET A 85 -12.15 1.91 -19.62
N GLU A 86 -10.95 2.50 -19.73
CA GLU A 86 -10.16 2.39 -20.96
C GLU A 86 -9.86 0.92 -21.28
N GLU A 87 -9.92 0.53 -22.56
CA GLU A 87 -9.70 -0.85 -23.01
C GLU A 87 -8.23 -1.27 -22.87
N GLU A 88 -7.30 -0.34 -22.96
CA GLU A 88 -5.88 -0.62 -22.94
C GLU A 88 -5.36 -0.82 -21.52
N PHE A 89 -4.66 -1.94 -21.33
CA PHE A 89 -4.08 -2.29 -20.04
C PHE A 89 -3.03 -1.28 -19.60
N SER A 90 -3.17 -0.86 -18.36
CA SER A 90 -2.11 -0.18 -17.61
C SER A 90 -2.15 -0.54 -16.13
N ALA A 91 -0.99 -0.54 -15.51
CA ALA A 91 -0.82 -0.86 -14.10
C ALA A 91 0.42 -0.17 -13.52
N PHE A 92 0.51 -0.10 -12.21
CA PHE A 92 1.73 0.33 -11.55
C PHE A 92 2.12 -0.61 -10.41
N VAL A 93 3.43 -0.67 -10.15
CA VAL A 93 4.01 -1.44 -9.04
C VAL A 93 3.87 -0.61 -7.76
N PHE A 94 3.12 -1.09 -6.78
CA PHE A 94 2.98 -0.37 -5.51
C PHE A 94 3.69 -1.03 -4.34
N LYS A 95 4.07 -2.31 -4.49
CA LYS A 95 4.77 -3.07 -3.47
C LYS A 95 5.68 -4.11 -4.10
N ILE A 96 6.83 -4.33 -3.49
CA ILE A 96 7.71 -5.45 -3.79
C ILE A 96 7.92 -6.24 -2.50
N GLN A 97 7.86 -7.55 -2.58
CA GLN A 97 8.11 -8.43 -1.46
C GLN A 97 8.98 -9.59 -1.89
N ALA A 98 10.09 -9.79 -1.20
CA ALA A 98 11.00 -10.89 -1.45
C ALA A 98 10.93 -11.94 -0.33
N ASN A 99 11.37 -13.16 -0.63
CA ASN A 99 11.52 -14.26 0.34
C ASN A 99 10.23 -14.59 1.12
N MET A 100 9.08 -14.50 0.49
CA MET A 100 7.81 -14.93 1.11
C MET A 100 7.83 -16.41 1.50
N ASN A 101 8.58 -17.21 0.75
CA ASN A 101 8.85 -18.59 1.09
C ASN A 101 10.36 -18.73 1.41
N LYS A 102 10.68 -19.09 2.64
CA LYS A 102 12.08 -19.29 3.07
C LYS A 102 12.84 -20.38 2.28
N ALA A 103 12.10 -21.32 1.66
CA ALA A 103 12.66 -22.37 0.82
C ALA A 103 12.99 -21.93 -0.61
N HIS A 104 12.38 -20.85 -1.08
CA HIS A 104 12.57 -20.32 -2.41
C HIS A 104 12.88 -18.83 -2.34
N ARG A 105 13.93 -18.41 -3.08
CA ARG A 105 14.26 -16.98 -3.25
C ARG A 105 13.32 -16.38 -4.29
N ASP A 106 12.04 -16.27 -3.95
CA ASP A 106 11.05 -15.65 -4.78
C ASP A 106 10.93 -14.16 -4.45
N ARG A 107 10.78 -13.35 -5.48
CA ARG A 107 10.47 -11.94 -5.38
C ARG A 107 9.22 -11.69 -6.19
N ILE A 108 8.25 -11.01 -5.58
CA ILE A 108 6.96 -10.72 -6.17
C ILE A 108 6.79 -9.20 -6.22
N ALA A 109 6.46 -8.69 -7.40
CA ALA A 109 5.98 -7.33 -7.56
C ALA A 109 4.44 -7.33 -7.58
N PHE A 110 3.84 -6.52 -6.73
CA PHE A 110 2.40 -6.33 -6.67
C PHE A 110 1.99 -5.16 -7.55
N LEU A 111 1.11 -5.45 -8.49
CA LEU A 111 0.59 -4.51 -9.46
C LEU A 111 -0.84 -4.13 -9.11
N ARG A 112 -1.13 -2.84 -9.09
CA ARG A 112 -2.49 -2.32 -9.15
C ARG A 112 -2.83 -2.08 -10.61
N ILE A 113 -3.86 -2.73 -11.13
CA ILE A 113 -4.37 -2.47 -12.47
C ILE A 113 -5.15 -1.17 -12.45
N CYS A 114 -4.79 -0.23 -13.33
CA CYS A 114 -5.39 1.09 -13.42
C CYS A 114 -6.41 1.20 -14.55
N SER A 115 -6.19 0.51 -15.68
CA SER A 115 -7.11 0.46 -16.81
C SER A 115 -7.03 -0.86 -17.56
N GLY A 116 -8.06 -1.18 -18.30
CA GLY A 116 -8.15 -2.32 -19.18
C GLY A 116 -8.16 -3.67 -18.49
N LYS A 117 -7.78 -4.68 -19.25
CA LYS A 117 -7.80 -6.08 -18.83
C LYS A 117 -6.40 -6.67 -18.85
N PHE A 118 -6.02 -7.30 -17.77
CA PHE A 118 -4.85 -8.18 -17.68
C PHE A 118 -5.22 -9.58 -18.15
N THR A 119 -4.35 -10.20 -18.93
CA THR A 119 -4.44 -11.63 -19.30
C THR A 119 -3.10 -12.31 -19.03
N ALA A 120 -3.13 -13.50 -18.46
CA ALA A 120 -1.92 -14.24 -18.12
C ALA A 120 -1.00 -14.43 -19.34
N GLY A 121 0.28 -14.12 -19.17
CA GLY A 121 1.27 -14.22 -20.24
C GLY A 121 1.24 -13.10 -21.28
N MET A 122 0.46 -12.05 -21.09
CA MET A 122 0.47 -10.88 -21.97
C MET A 122 1.83 -10.19 -22.00
N GLU A 123 2.17 -9.60 -23.13
CA GLU A 123 3.35 -8.74 -23.28
C GLU A 123 2.96 -7.30 -22.86
N VAL A 124 3.79 -6.71 -22.01
CA VAL A 124 3.64 -5.32 -21.56
C VAL A 124 4.94 -4.55 -21.80
N PHE A 125 4.83 -3.23 -21.82
CA PHE A 125 5.96 -2.33 -21.84
C PHE A 125 6.23 -1.81 -20.42
N HIS A 126 7.44 -2.03 -19.91
CA HIS A 126 7.94 -1.48 -18.65
C HIS A 126 8.54 -0.10 -18.94
N VAL A 127 7.83 0.93 -18.54
CA VAL A 127 8.13 2.32 -18.96
C VAL A 127 9.49 2.79 -18.45
N GLN A 128 9.74 2.65 -17.13
CA GLN A 128 10.99 3.07 -16.50
C GLN A 128 12.18 2.23 -16.98
N GLY A 129 11.96 0.96 -17.27
CA GLY A 129 12.97 0.06 -17.78
C GLY A 129 13.18 0.15 -19.30
N GLY A 130 12.33 0.87 -20.04
CA GLY A 130 12.42 1.07 -21.49
C GLY A 130 12.35 -0.23 -22.30
N ARG A 131 11.67 -1.27 -21.82
CA ARG A 131 11.68 -2.59 -22.45
C ARG A 131 10.34 -3.30 -22.38
N LYS A 132 10.11 -4.17 -23.35
CA LYS A 132 9.00 -5.11 -23.33
C LYS A 132 9.34 -6.31 -22.44
N LEU A 133 8.33 -6.82 -21.76
CA LEU A 133 8.44 -8.04 -20.96
C LEU A 133 7.10 -8.79 -20.94
N ARG A 134 7.18 -10.06 -20.64
CA ARG A 134 5.99 -10.90 -20.50
C ARG A 134 5.72 -11.11 -19.02
N LEU A 135 4.50 -10.80 -18.59
CA LEU A 135 4.06 -11.05 -17.23
C LEU A 135 3.75 -12.54 -17.05
N SER A 136 4.65 -13.24 -16.37
CA SER A 136 4.53 -14.68 -16.13
C SER A 136 4.06 -14.96 -14.71
N GLN A 137 3.33 -16.07 -14.53
CA GLN A 137 2.86 -16.59 -13.26
C GLN A 137 2.14 -15.54 -12.39
N PRO A 138 1.10 -14.87 -12.93
CA PRO A 138 0.33 -13.94 -12.13
C PRO A 138 -0.39 -14.69 -11.03
N GLN A 139 -0.27 -14.19 -9.82
CA GLN A 139 -0.86 -14.80 -8.62
C GLN A 139 -1.73 -13.77 -7.91
N GLN A 140 -2.90 -14.19 -7.48
CA GLN A 140 -3.66 -13.48 -6.47
C GLN A 140 -3.32 -14.11 -5.12
N ILE A 141 -2.91 -13.28 -4.19
CA ILE A 141 -2.54 -13.73 -2.86
C ILE A 141 -3.68 -13.35 -1.91
N MET A 142 -4.35 -14.36 -1.37
CA MET A 142 -5.31 -14.21 -0.27
C MET A 142 -4.74 -14.94 0.94
N ALA A 143 -4.26 -14.18 1.92
CA ALA A 143 -3.56 -14.68 3.10
C ALA A 143 -2.36 -15.59 2.73
N GLN A 144 -2.44 -16.89 2.96
CA GLN A 144 -1.39 -17.86 2.60
C GLN A 144 -1.66 -18.58 1.27
N ASP A 145 -2.86 -18.43 0.71
CA ASP A 145 -3.26 -19.11 -0.52
C ASP A 145 -2.84 -18.30 -1.75
N ARG A 146 -2.16 -18.97 -2.68
CA ARG A 146 -1.78 -18.42 -3.98
C ARG A 146 -2.65 -19.07 -5.05
N LYS A 147 -3.45 -18.26 -5.74
CA LYS A 147 -4.21 -18.70 -6.91
C LYS A 147 -3.62 -18.10 -8.17
N ILE A 148 -3.44 -18.91 -9.20
CA ILE A 148 -3.08 -18.40 -10.52
C ILE A 148 -4.27 -17.61 -11.05
N VAL A 149 -4.01 -16.40 -11.53
CA VAL A 149 -5.00 -15.49 -12.10
C VAL A 149 -4.85 -15.49 -13.60
N GLU A 150 -5.87 -15.91 -14.31
CA GLU A 150 -5.86 -15.87 -15.77
C GLU A 150 -6.22 -14.49 -16.30
N GLU A 151 -7.15 -13.80 -15.64
CA GLU A 151 -7.66 -12.49 -16.01
C GLU A 151 -7.85 -11.61 -14.78
N ALA A 152 -7.60 -10.31 -14.92
CA ALA A 152 -7.85 -9.30 -13.91
C ALA A 152 -8.17 -7.95 -14.55
N TYR A 153 -8.88 -7.10 -13.85
CA TYR A 153 -9.43 -5.85 -14.37
C TYR A 153 -8.98 -4.63 -13.57
N ALA A 154 -9.27 -3.45 -14.08
CA ALA A 154 -8.99 -2.20 -13.37
C ALA A 154 -9.55 -2.23 -11.94
N GLY A 155 -8.70 -1.93 -10.96
CA GLY A 155 -9.00 -2.04 -9.55
C GLY A 155 -8.43 -3.28 -8.87
N ASP A 156 -8.18 -4.36 -9.62
CA ASP A 156 -7.59 -5.57 -9.07
C ASP A 156 -6.11 -5.40 -8.74
N ILE A 157 -5.66 -6.23 -7.80
CA ILE A 157 -4.26 -6.36 -7.42
C ILE A 157 -3.79 -7.77 -7.79
N ILE A 158 -2.71 -7.84 -8.56
CA ILE A 158 -2.05 -9.08 -8.91
C ILE A 158 -0.57 -9.06 -8.50
N GLY A 159 -0.06 -10.21 -8.08
CA GLY A 159 1.37 -10.41 -7.87
C GLY A 159 2.00 -11.06 -9.10
N VAL A 160 3.12 -10.56 -9.57
CA VAL A 160 3.90 -11.15 -10.66
C VAL A 160 5.30 -11.49 -10.19
N PHE A 161 5.87 -12.56 -10.73
CA PHE A 161 7.26 -12.89 -10.44
C PHE A 161 8.18 -11.75 -10.92
N ASP A 162 9.05 -11.30 -10.01
CA ASP A 162 10.04 -10.26 -10.29
C ASP A 162 11.46 -10.81 -10.27
N PRO A 163 12.15 -10.89 -11.42
CA PRO A 163 13.57 -11.28 -11.46
C PRO A 163 14.51 -10.18 -10.94
N GLY A 164 14.02 -9.16 -10.25
CA GLY A 164 14.79 -8.04 -9.71
C GLY A 164 14.85 -6.84 -10.67
N ILE A 165 13.82 -6.66 -11.49
CA ILE A 165 13.76 -5.61 -12.50
C ILE A 165 12.78 -4.49 -12.18
N PHE A 166 11.84 -4.73 -11.27
CA PHE A 166 10.85 -3.75 -10.87
C PHE A 166 11.29 -2.93 -9.67
N SER A 167 10.83 -1.70 -9.67
CA SER A 167 10.89 -0.77 -8.53
C SER A 167 9.49 -0.30 -8.17
N ILE A 168 9.29 0.09 -6.91
CA ILE A 168 8.01 0.68 -6.47
C ILE A 168 7.79 1.98 -7.25
N GLY A 169 6.59 2.15 -7.81
CA GLY A 169 6.23 3.27 -8.67
C GLY A 169 6.42 3.01 -10.18
N ASP A 170 6.99 1.86 -10.56
CA ASP A 170 7.12 1.51 -11.98
C ASP A 170 5.76 1.35 -12.66
N THR A 171 5.68 1.83 -13.89
CA THR A 171 4.49 1.76 -14.73
C THR A 171 4.64 0.66 -15.78
N LEU A 172 3.58 -0.11 -15.94
CA LEU A 172 3.42 -1.11 -16.99
C LEU A 172 2.23 -0.74 -17.87
N CYS A 173 2.38 -0.78 -19.17
CA CYS A 173 1.29 -0.48 -20.11
C CYS A 173 1.37 -1.38 -21.33
N MET A 174 0.38 -1.28 -22.22
CA MET A 174 0.42 -1.96 -23.53
C MET A 174 1.64 -1.50 -24.33
N PRO A 175 2.30 -2.42 -25.08
CA PRO A 175 3.37 -2.05 -26.01
C PRO A 175 2.87 -1.01 -27.03
N GLY A 176 3.63 0.08 -27.17
CA GLY A 176 3.26 1.21 -28.06
C GLY A 176 2.62 2.40 -27.34
N LYS A 177 2.13 2.20 -26.11
CA LYS A 177 1.82 3.30 -25.19
C LYS A 177 3.06 3.67 -24.37
N ASN A 178 3.19 4.95 -24.07
CA ASN A 178 4.22 5.46 -23.18
C ASN A 178 3.57 6.44 -22.20
N ILE A 179 2.91 5.89 -21.20
CA ILE A 179 2.30 6.63 -20.11
C ILE A 179 3.08 6.34 -18.83
N ARG A 180 3.25 7.33 -17.98
CA ARG A 180 3.93 7.17 -16.70
C ARG A 180 3.02 7.68 -15.57
N TYR A 181 2.68 6.79 -14.65
CA TYR A 181 1.97 7.18 -13.45
C TYR A 181 2.87 7.96 -12.50
N GLU A 182 2.29 8.89 -11.78
CA GLU A 182 2.96 9.52 -10.65
C GLU A 182 3.37 8.45 -9.63
N GLY A 183 4.61 8.55 -9.14
CA GLY A 183 5.14 7.63 -8.15
C GLY A 183 4.37 7.69 -6.83
N ILE A 184 4.60 6.68 -6.01
CA ILE A 184 4.08 6.68 -4.64
C ILE A 184 4.89 7.68 -3.83
N PRO A 185 4.26 8.63 -3.12
CA PRO A 185 4.98 9.55 -2.24
C PRO A 185 5.79 8.78 -1.20
N THR A 186 7.06 9.12 -1.09
CA THR A 186 7.94 8.58 -0.05
C THR A 186 8.20 9.66 1.00
N PHE A 187 8.05 9.29 2.27
CA PHE A 187 8.41 10.19 3.36
C PHE A 187 9.92 10.32 3.47
N ALA A 188 10.40 11.53 3.75
CA ALA A 188 11.79 11.73 4.10
C ALA A 188 12.10 11.00 5.42
N PRO A 189 13.27 10.35 5.54
CA PRO A 189 13.64 9.69 6.78
C PRO A 189 13.89 10.71 7.90
N GLU A 190 13.44 10.35 9.10
CA GLU A 190 13.61 11.16 10.31
C GLU A 190 14.71 10.60 11.22
N HIS A 191 15.03 9.32 11.07
CA HIS A 191 16.04 8.64 11.87
C HIS A 191 17.11 8.04 10.98
N PHE A 192 18.38 8.19 11.41
CA PHE A 192 19.54 7.69 10.66
C PHE A 192 20.42 6.82 11.55
N ALA A 193 20.93 5.74 10.99
CA ALA A 193 21.90 4.87 11.64
C ALA A 193 23.01 4.45 10.67
N ARG A 194 24.23 4.36 11.17
CA ARG A 194 25.34 3.73 10.44
C ARG A 194 25.26 2.21 10.62
N VAL A 195 25.26 1.52 9.50
CA VAL A 195 25.17 0.07 9.46
C VAL A 195 26.45 -0.49 8.85
N ARG A 196 27.08 -1.41 9.54
CA ARG A 196 28.28 -2.10 9.07
C ARG A 196 28.14 -3.59 9.22
N GLN A 197 28.77 -4.33 8.32
CA GLN A 197 28.87 -5.77 8.44
C GLN A 197 29.76 -6.17 9.62
N ILE A 198 29.34 -7.19 10.37
CA ILE A 198 30.14 -7.75 11.45
C ILE A 198 31.14 -8.77 10.87
N ASP A 199 30.69 -9.61 9.94
CA ASP A 199 31.50 -10.67 9.31
C ASP A 199 31.90 -10.25 7.89
N THR A 200 33.18 -9.94 7.71
CA THR A 200 33.74 -9.51 6.42
C THR A 200 33.62 -10.56 5.31
N MET A 201 33.53 -11.84 5.67
CA MET A 201 33.34 -12.90 4.69
C MET A 201 31.93 -12.92 4.08
N LYS A 202 30.96 -12.33 4.74
CA LYS A 202 29.58 -12.23 4.29
C LYS A 202 29.23 -10.92 3.55
N ARG A 203 30.26 -10.15 3.14
CA ARG A 203 30.06 -8.83 2.51
C ARG A 203 29.04 -8.82 1.36
N LYS A 204 29.10 -9.81 0.47
CA LYS A 204 28.16 -9.92 -0.67
C LYS A 204 26.71 -10.13 -0.20
N GLN A 205 26.53 -10.92 0.86
CA GLN A 205 25.19 -11.17 1.43
C GLN A 205 24.64 -9.92 2.10
N PHE A 206 25.49 -9.22 2.87
CA PHE A 206 25.15 -7.97 3.54
C PHE A 206 24.68 -6.89 2.54
N VAL A 207 25.49 -6.60 1.52
CA VAL A 207 25.14 -5.59 0.51
C VAL A 207 23.84 -5.97 -0.20
N LYS A 208 23.72 -7.21 -0.63
CA LYS A 208 22.50 -7.68 -1.32
C LYS A 208 21.26 -7.62 -0.41
N GLY A 209 21.40 -7.94 0.89
CA GLY A 209 20.31 -7.88 1.86
C GLY A 209 19.82 -6.45 2.07
N ILE A 210 20.73 -5.51 2.28
CA ILE A 210 20.39 -4.10 2.46
C ILE A 210 19.73 -3.52 1.19
N GLU A 211 20.29 -3.79 0.02
CA GLU A 211 19.69 -3.37 -1.26
C GLU A 211 18.28 -3.93 -1.44
N GLN A 212 18.07 -5.20 -1.07
CA GLN A 212 16.75 -5.82 -1.15
C GLN A 212 15.73 -5.14 -0.22
N ILE A 213 16.09 -4.90 1.03
CA ILE A 213 15.22 -4.23 2.01
C ILE A 213 14.89 -2.80 1.56
N ALA A 214 15.85 -2.11 0.96
CA ALA A 214 15.63 -0.78 0.39
C ALA A 214 14.67 -0.82 -0.81
N GLN A 215 14.81 -1.82 -1.69
CA GLN A 215 13.92 -2.01 -2.82
C GLN A 215 12.47 -2.38 -2.41
N GLU A 216 12.31 -3.00 -1.25
CA GLU A 216 11.00 -3.25 -0.63
C GLU A 216 10.39 -1.98 0.00
N GLY A 217 11.13 -0.87 0.02
CA GLY A 217 10.68 0.42 0.55
C GLY A 217 10.73 0.54 2.08
N ALA A 218 11.33 -0.44 2.78
CA ALA A 218 11.40 -0.41 4.24
C ALA A 218 12.45 0.57 4.77
N ILE A 219 13.50 0.83 4.00
CA ILE A 219 14.62 1.73 4.37
C ILE A 219 15.06 2.56 3.17
N GLN A 220 15.77 3.65 3.44
CA GLN A 220 16.51 4.42 2.43
C GLN A 220 18.01 4.30 2.71
N ILE A 221 18.80 4.14 1.63
CA ILE A 221 20.26 3.98 1.72
C ILE A 221 20.93 5.29 1.32
N PHE A 222 21.86 5.74 2.16
CA PHE A 222 22.67 6.90 1.91
C PHE A 222 24.15 6.50 1.98
N GLN A 223 24.96 7.10 1.13
CA GLN A 223 26.40 6.94 1.14
C GLN A 223 27.06 8.31 1.29
N GLU A 224 28.12 8.36 2.07
CA GLU A 224 28.94 9.55 2.17
C GLU A 224 29.78 9.69 0.90
N PHE A 225 29.87 10.91 0.36
CA PHE A 225 30.62 11.18 -0.85
C PHE A 225 32.10 10.87 -0.62
N ASN A 226 32.72 10.06 -1.49
CA ASN A 226 34.11 9.59 -1.42
C ASN A 226 34.46 8.56 -0.33
N THR A 227 33.50 8.05 0.43
CA THR A 227 33.72 6.86 1.26
C THR A 227 33.28 5.61 0.48
N GLY A 228 34.08 4.55 0.50
CA GLY A 228 33.70 3.29 -0.12
C GLY A 228 32.46 2.67 0.58
N MET A 229 31.93 1.59 0.01
CA MET A 229 30.77 0.84 0.57
C MET A 229 31.02 0.21 1.96
N GLU A 230 31.98 0.68 2.73
CA GLU A 230 32.30 0.13 4.03
C GLU A 230 31.38 0.65 5.13
N GLU A 231 30.86 1.85 4.97
CA GLU A 231 29.86 2.42 5.88
C GLU A 231 28.62 2.84 5.10
N ILE A 232 27.50 2.20 5.39
CA ILE A 232 26.18 2.51 4.84
C ILE A 232 25.41 3.28 5.90
N ILE A 233 24.84 4.43 5.52
CA ILE A 233 23.88 5.15 6.35
C ILE A 233 22.48 4.72 5.92
N VAL A 234 21.70 4.22 6.84
CA VAL A 234 20.30 3.85 6.63
C VAL A 234 19.42 4.91 7.25
N GLY A 235 18.50 5.43 6.46
CA GLY A 235 17.45 6.34 6.89
C GLY A 235 16.10 5.64 6.95
N VAL A 236 15.33 5.90 7.99
CA VAL A 236 14.00 5.35 8.22
C VAL A 236 13.04 6.42 8.74
N VAL A 237 11.75 6.25 8.49
CA VAL A 237 10.72 7.16 9.00
C VAL A 237 10.43 6.88 10.47
N GLY A 238 10.41 5.61 10.88
CA GLY A 238 10.18 5.18 12.26
C GLY A 238 11.26 4.21 12.75
N VAL A 239 11.66 4.34 14.03
CA VAL A 239 12.74 3.56 14.64
C VAL A 239 12.56 2.04 14.55
N LEU A 240 11.31 1.55 14.55
CA LEU A 240 11.00 0.12 14.42
C LEU A 240 11.44 -0.47 13.08
N GLN A 241 11.64 0.37 12.05
CA GLN A 241 12.16 -0.11 10.77
C GLN A 241 13.61 -0.58 10.87
N PHE A 242 14.38 -0.12 11.87
CA PHE A 242 15.72 -0.65 12.12
C PHE A 242 15.70 -2.10 12.62
N ASP A 243 14.62 -2.53 13.30
CA ASP A 243 14.51 -3.90 13.78
C ASP A 243 14.44 -4.90 12.61
N VAL A 244 13.91 -4.45 11.46
CA VAL A 244 13.88 -5.25 10.21
C VAL A 244 15.29 -5.56 9.69
N LEU A 245 16.29 -4.71 10.00
CA LEU A 245 17.68 -4.90 9.58
C LEU A 245 18.44 -5.92 10.44
N VAL A 246 17.97 -6.18 11.66
CA VAL A 246 18.66 -7.05 12.62
C VAL A 246 18.35 -8.53 12.37
N TYR A 247 17.23 -8.80 11.68
CA TYR A 247 16.80 -10.16 11.29
C TYR A 247 17.32 -10.57 9.93
#